data_f02c3e078a67e4331b07fdb2d6888ec4
#
_entry.id   f02c3e078a67e4331b07fdb2d6888ec4
#
_cell.length_a   1.000
_cell.length_b   1.000
_cell.length_c   1.000
_cell.angle_alpha   90.00
_cell.angle_beta   90.00
_cell.angle_gamma   90.00
#
_symmetry.space_group_name_H-M   'P 1'
#
loop_
_entity.id
_entity.type
_entity.pdbx_description
1 polymer ?
#
loop_
_entity_poly.entity_id
_entity_poly.type
_entity_poly.pdbx_seq_one_letter_code
_entity_poly.pdbx_strand_id
1 'polypeptide(L)'
;VCVGAGTTPSFTFTETMRILHGAAAAATLVLAVSMTACGGSDDDATTPPATSTVTVTAPAVPSTAGAPTSSRTRTPGGPTHRTSLVAALNSAIGRAGQPVGIAIVPVGRSGRAISVGDQTPLVAWSSIKVPLAVASQRANGQSAPQVPAIVESDNSAAEQLWGSLGSDSDAAAAVTEVLRDGGDTTTTVPSRHLRDGFTIFGQTTWPLPNAAAFTAHLPCMAGTEHVLSLMRQVAGNQQWGVEAMTSPRSTAVKGGWGPGATSGYVVRQIGLIIHADGSMTAVAMATSGPSLDSGISALN
;
A
#
# COMPACT_ATOMS: atom_id res chain seq x y z
N VAL A 1 7.17 6.36 -11.71
CA VAL A 1 8.57 6.63 -11.35
C VAL A 1 8.56 7.57 -10.17
N CYS A 2 8.94 7.06 -8.99
CA CYS A 2 9.03 7.85 -7.77
C CYS A 2 10.24 8.79 -7.88
N VAL A 3 10.02 10.10 -7.73
CA VAL A 3 11.10 11.08 -7.66
C VAL A 3 11.63 11.04 -6.22
N GLY A 4 12.80 10.42 -6.03
CA GLY A 4 13.46 10.33 -4.73
C GLY A 4 13.89 11.71 -4.24
N ALA A 5 13.32 12.17 -3.13
CA ALA A 5 13.96 13.17 -2.29
C ALA A 5 15.04 12.44 -1.47
N GLY A 6 16.27 12.45 -1.97
CA GLY A 6 17.41 11.91 -1.25
C GLY A 6 17.77 12.80 -0.06
N THR A 7 17.43 12.38 1.13
CA THR A 7 18.13 12.78 2.36
C THR A 7 18.54 11.50 3.05
N THR A 8 19.78 11.09 2.82
CA THR A 8 20.45 10.08 3.64
C THR A 8 20.72 10.67 5.02
N PRO A 9 20.19 10.09 6.11
CA PRO A 9 20.69 10.43 7.43
C PRO A 9 22.07 9.80 7.59
N SER A 10 23.10 10.64 7.75
CA SER A 10 24.42 10.20 8.19
C SER A 10 24.33 9.79 9.66
N PHE A 11 24.28 8.50 9.91
CA PHE A 11 24.54 7.95 11.25
C PHE A 11 26.05 7.86 11.45
N THR A 12 26.62 8.77 12.24
CA THR A 12 27.95 8.63 12.80
C THR A 12 27.89 7.66 13.96
N PHE A 13 28.31 6.43 13.73
CA PHE A 13 28.57 5.46 14.80
C PHE A 13 29.86 5.87 15.52
N THR A 14 29.74 6.36 16.75
CA THR A 14 30.86 6.49 17.66
C THR A 14 31.00 5.17 18.42
N GLU A 15 31.91 4.34 17.94
CA GLU A 15 32.23 3.05 18.56
C GLU A 15 33.08 3.29 19.82
N THR A 16 32.47 3.10 21.00
CA THR A 16 33.21 3.03 22.27
C THR A 16 33.50 1.56 22.57
N MET A 17 34.72 1.15 22.17
CA MET A 17 35.31 -0.16 22.42
C MET A 17 35.61 -0.32 23.91
N ARG A 18 34.84 -1.14 24.65
CA ARG A 18 35.26 -1.67 25.95
C ARG A 18 35.63 -3.13 25.78
N ILE A 19 36.96 -3.36 25.84
CA ILE A 19 37.57 -4.68 25.90
C ILE A 19 37.30 -5.28 27.29
N LEU A 20 36.63 -6.45 27.32
CA LEU A 20 36.65 -7.34 28.49
C LEU A 20 37.07 -8.73 28.02
N HIS A 21 38.22 -9.16 28.50
CA HIS A 21 38.79 -10.50 28.34
C HIS A 21 38.00 -11.50 29.19
N GLY A 22 37.67 -12.68 28.64
CA GLY A 22 37.13 -13.80 29.44
C GLY A 22 36.93 -15.06 28.60
N ALA A 23 37.98 -15.88 28.61
CA ALA A 23 38.06 -17.35 28.51
C ALA A 23 37.02 -18.19 27.73
N ALA A 24 37.61 -19.07 26.91
CA ALA A 24 37.10 -20.14 26.09
C ALA A 24 36.30 -21.24 26.82
N ALA A 25 35.32 -21.80 26.09
CA ALA A 25 34.98 -23.22 26.16
C ALA A 25 34.40 -23.67 24.83
N ALA A 26 35.11 -24.54 24.15
CA ALA A 26 34.68 -25.22 22.91
C ALA A 26 33.76 -26.37 23.29
N ALA A 27 32.59 -26.46 22.62
CA ALA A 27 31.80 -27.67 22.61
C ALA A 27 31.49 -28.04 21.17
N THR A 28 32.22 -29.04 20.67
CA THR A 28 32.01 -29.68 19.37
C THR A 28 30.87 -30.66 19.50
N LEU A 29 29.77 -30.45 18.80
CA LEU A 29 28.71 -31.45 18.64
C LEU A 29 28.79 -32.02 17.23
N VAL A 30 29.26 -33.28 17.12
CA VAL A 30 29.26 -34.07 15.88
C VAL A 30 27.92 -34.79 15.80
N LEU A 31 27.11 -34.48 14.78
CA LEU A 31 25.91 -35.25 14.45
C LEU A 31 26.21 -36.12 13.25
N ALA A 32 26.35 -37.43 13.45
CA ALA A 32 26.46 -38.45 12.42
C ALA A 32 25.07 -38.78 11.87
N VAL A 33 24.86 -38.55 10.54
CA VAL A 33 23.70 -39.02 9.83
C VAL A 33 24.11 -40.27 9.05
N SER A 34 23.56 -41.42 9.43
CA SER A 34 23.75 -42.70 8.72
C SER A 34 22.85 -42.76 7.50
N MET A 35 23.43 -42.85 6.30
CA MET A 35 22.71 -43.22 5.09
C MET A 35 22.78 -44.72 4.87
N THR A 36 21.61 -45.38 4.76
CA THR A 36 21.47 -46.74 4.35
C THR A 36 21.31 -46.75 2.83
N ALA A 37 22.26 -47.37 2.13
CA ALA A 37 22.20 -47.62 0.71
C ALA A 37 21.51 -48.96 0.45
N CYS A 38 20.57 -48.97 -0.51
CA CYS A 38 20.20 -50.22 -1.24
C CYS A 38 20.56 -50.03 -2.70
N GLY A 39 21.32 -50.93 -3.20
CA GLY A 39 21.92 -50.94 -4.51
C GLY A 39 20.97 -51.41 -5.62
N GLY A 40 21.38 -51.12 -6.83
CA GLY A 40 20.85 -51.64 -8.10
C GLY A 40 21.78 -51.16 -9.21
N SER A 41 22.55 -52.08 -9.74
CA SER A 41 23.46 -51.93 -10.87
C SER A 41 22.68 -51.65 -12.15
N ASP A 42 23.21 -50.81 -13.04
CA ASP A 42 23.60 -51.20 -14.39
C ASP A 42 24.23 -50.00 -15.14
N ASP A 43 25.27 -50.33 -15.86
CA ASP A 43 26.11 -49.51 -16.72
C ASP A 43 25.33 -48.84 -17.85
N ASP A 44 25.57 -47.52 -18.10
CA ASP A 44 25.84 -47.07 -19.45
C ASP A 44 26.56 -45.70 -19.48
N ALA A 45 27.71 -45.71 -20.17
CA ALA A 45 28.53 -44.54 -20.38
C ALA A 45 27.96 -43.69 -21.51
N THR A 46 27.49 -42.47 -21.20
CA THR A 46 27.10 -41.52 -22.24
C THR A 46 27.88 -40.20 -22.05
N THR A 47 28.67 -39.92 -23.05
CA THR A 47 29.49 -38.74 -23.30
C THR A 47 28.64 -37.45 -23.21
N PRO A 48 29.13 -36.35 -22.64
CA PRO A 48 28.41 -35.10 -22.63
C PRO A 48 28.34 -34.47 -24.03
N PRO A 49 27.20 -33.87 -24.41
CA PRO A 49 27.06 -33.21 -25.70
C PRO A 49 27.92 -31.94 -25.77
N ALA A 50 28.61 -31.80 -26.88
CA ALA A 50 29.42 -30.63 -27.22
C ALA A 50 28.52 -29.41 -27.40
N THR A 51 28.86 -28.30 -26.69
CA THR A 51 28.21 -27.02 -26.85
C THR A 51 28.66 -26.36 -28.15
N SER A 52 27.79 -26.33 -29.15
CA SER A 52 28.01 -25.59 -30.39
C SER A 52 27.63 -24.14 -30.21
N THR A 53 28.64 -23.25 -30.21
CA THR A 53 28.43 -21.79 -30.23
C THR A 53 28.11 -21.37 -31.66
N VAL A 54 26.89 -20.96 -31.93
CA VAL A 54 26.48 -20.36 -33.20
C VAL A 54 26.71 -18.87 -33.15
N THR A 55 27.72 -18.39 -33.86
CA THR A 55 27.97 -16.96 -34.07
C THR A 55 27.04 -16.47 -35.18
N VAL A 56 26.00 -15.72 -34.83
CA VAL A 56 25.11 -15.05 -35.79
C VAL A 56 25.68 -13.68 -36.11
N THR A 57 26.26 -13.51 -37.29
CA THR A 57 26.67 -12.21 -37.83
C THR A 57 25.42 -11.52 -38.40
N ALA A 58 25.00 -10.40 -37.76
CA ALA A 58 23.91 -9.58 -38.26
C ALA A 58 24.39 -8.75 -39.46
N PRO A 59 23.61 -8.64 -40.55
CA PRO A 59 23.92 -7.75 -41.64
C PRO A 59 23.71 -6.28 -41.25
N ALA A 60 24.65 -5.44 -41.68
CA ALA A 60 24.57 -3.98 -41.50
C ALA A 60 23.37 -3.39 -42.27
N VAL A 61 22.48 -2.72 -41.57
CA VAL A 61 21.37 -1.95 -42.17
C VAL A 61 21.85 -0.55 -42.52
N PRO A 62 21.59 -0.02 -43.71
CA PRO A 62 21.98 1.34 -44.05
C PRO A 62 21.18 2.37 -43.26
N SER A 63 21.90 3.33 -42.69
CA SER A 63 21.34 4.48 -41.94
C SER A 63 20.64 5.40 -42.91
N THR A 64 19.32 5.36 -42.98
CA THR A 64 18.52 6.44 -43.59
C THR A 64 18.23 7.49 -42.52
N ALA A 65 18.73 8.70 -42.74
CA ALA A 65 18.43 9.88 -41.95
C ALA A 65 16.90 10.10 -41.90
N GLY A 66 16.28 9.73 -40.82
CA GLY A 66 14.87 9.95 -40.53
C GLY A 66 14.65 11.39 -40.05
N ALA A 67 13.63 12.01 -40.55
CA ALA A 67 13.11 13.34 -40.23
C ALA A 67 12.89 13.52 -38.71
N PRO A 68 12.88 14.75 -38.18
CA PRO A 68 12.71 15.00 -36.75
C PRO A 68 11.35 14.52 -36.29
N THR A 69 11.32 13.46 -35.54
CA THR A 69 10.12 13.00 -34.81
C THR A 69 9.82 14.06 -33.76
N SER A 70 8.79 14.88 -34.01
CA SER A 70 8.24 15.78 -33.00
C SER A 70 7.74 14.96 -31.83
N SER A 71 8.58 14.79 -30.84
CA SER A 71 8.18 14.25 -29.53
C SER A 71 7.21 15.28 -28.93
N ARG A 72 5.91 15.05 -29.09
CA ARG A 72 4.89 15.75 -28.29
C ARG A 72 5.16 15.42 -26.83
N THR A 73 5.90 16.31 -26.20
CA THR A 73 5.96 16.37 -24.73
C THR A 73 4.53 16.56 -24.27
N ARG A 74 3.94 15.48 -23.72
CA ARG A 74 2.59 15.53 -23.16
C ARG A 74 2.65 16.43 -21.94
N THR A 75 2.25 17.69 -22.09
CA THR A 75 2.14 18.67 -21.01
C THR A 75 1.25 18.09 -19.93
N PRO A 76 1.69 18.03 -18.65
CA PRO A 76 0.83 17.59 -17.54
C PRO A 76 -0.43 18.44 -17.55
N GLY A 77 -1.60 17.82 -17.43
CA GLY A 77 -2.93 18.39 -17.61
C GLY A 77 -3.06 19.83 -17.13
N GLY A 78 -3.22 20.75 -18.07
CA GLY A 78 -3.37 22.18 -17.81
C GLY A 78 -4.66 22.49 -17.03
N PRO A 79 -4.89 23.75 -16.68
CA PRO A 79 -6.04 24.20 -15.85
C PRO A 79 -7.41 23.68 -16.35
N THR A 80 -7.57 23.52 -17.66
CA THR A 80 -8.79 22.99 -18.29
C THR A 80 -9.10 21.53 -17.93
N HIS A 81 -8.09 20.66 -17.86
CA HIS A 81 -8.30 19.25 -17.49
C HIS A 81 -8.68 19.11 -16.00
N ARG A 82 -8.09 19.93 -15.13
CA ARG A 82 -8.45 19.94 -13.72
C ARG A 82 -9.89 20.41 -13.52
N THR A 83 -10.30 21.46 -14.20
CA THR A 83 -11.66 22.00 -14.11
C THR A 83 -12.69 20.99 -14.61
N SER A 84 -12.43 20.30 -15.74
CA SER A 84 -13.33 19.27 -16.25
C SER A 84 -13.45 18.05 -15.34
N LEU A 85 -12.35 17.62 -14.70
CA LEU A 85 -12.37 16.54 -13.72
C LEU A 85 -13.20 16.92 -12.49
N VAL A 86 -12.99 18.10 -11.94
CA VAL A 86 -13.76 18.60 -10.78
C VAL A 86 -15.25 18.68 -11.11
N ALA A 87 -15.61 19.18 -12.30
CA ALA A 87 -17.01 19.23 -12.75
C ALA A 87 -17.64 17.83 -12.87
N ALA A 88 -16.91 16.87 -13.45
CA ALA A 88 -17.37 15.48 -13.59
C ALA A 88 -17.58 14.81 -12.22
N LEU A 89 -16.64 14.99 -11.29
CA LEU A 89 -16.74 14.46 -9.92
C LEU A 89 -17.91 15.09 -9.16
N ASN A 90 -18.10 16.41 -9.23
CA ASN A 90 -19.24 17.07 -8.60
C ASN A 90 -20.57 16.59 -9.18
N SER A 91 -20.64 16.35 -10.49
CA SER A 91 -21.82 15.78 -11.13
C SER A 91 -22.10 14.34 -10.65
N ALA A 92 -21.06 13.52 -10.46
CA ALA A 92 -21.22 12.17 -9.89
C ALA A 92 -21.72 12.22 -8.45
N ILE A 93 -21.07 13.03 -7.60
CA ILE A 93 -21.48 13.24 -6.20
C ILE A 93 -22.94 13.72 -6.09
N GLY A 94 -23.36 14.63 -6.97
CA GLY A 94 -24.75 15.11 -6.99
C GLY A 94 -25.80 14.04 -7.27
N ARG A 95 -25.40 12.88 -7.82
CA ARG A 95 -26.29 11.73 -8.08
C ARG A 95 -26.26 10.67 -6.97
N ALA A 96 -25.35 10.76 -6.01
CA ALA A 96 -25.12 9.73 -4.99
C ALA A 96 -26.28 9.60 -3.96
N GLY A 97 -27.21 10.56 -3.90
CA GLY A 97 -28.37 10.54 -3.01
C GLY A 97 -28.04 10.76 -1.52
N GLN A 98 -26.78 10.85 -1.16
CA GLN A 98 -26.29 11.14 0.19
C GLN A 98 -24.92 11.85 0.12
N PRO A 99 -24.44 12.49 1.22
CA PRO A 99 -23.17 13.18 1.21
C PRO A 99 -22.02 12.24 0.84
N VAL A 100 -21.25 12.58 -0.19
CA VAL A 100 -20.03 11.88 -0.61
C VAL A 100 -18.87 12.86 -0.70
N GLY A 101 -17.73 12.49 -0.12
CA GLY A 101 -16.47 13.18 -0.27
C GLY A 101 -15.44 12.36 -1.04
N ILE A 102 -14.67 13.02 -1.90
CA ILE A 102 -13.58 12.40 -2.67
C ILE A 102 -12.34 13.29 -2.61
N ALA A 103 -11.19 12.70 -2.39
CA ALA A 103 -9.88 13.32 -2.55
C ALA A 103 -9.01 12.48 -3.50
N ILE A 104 -8.33 13.13 -4.44
CA ILE A 104 -7.53 12.49 -5.48
C ILE A 104 -6.13 13.12 -5.51
N VAL A 105 -5.10 12.27 -5.58
CA VAL A 105 -3.69 12.68 -5.69
C VAL A 105 -3.00 11.84 -6.77
N PRO A 106 -2.40 12.44 -7.80
CA PRO A 106 -1.54 11.72 -8.74
C PRO A 106 -0.28 11.19 -8.04
N VAL A 107 0.05 9.91 -8.22
CA VAL A 107 1.26 9.30 -7.64
C VAL A 107 2.52 9.83 -8.31
N GLY A 108 3.57 10.07 -7.52
CA GLY A 108 4.88 10.51 -8.03
C GLY A 108 4.91 11.94 -8.56
N ARG A 109 3.91 12.75 -8.27
CA ARG A 109 3.86 14.17 -8.62
C ARG A 109 3.67 15.03 -7.39
N SER A 110 4.42 16.13 -7.30
CA SER A 110 4.15 17.15 -6.29
C SER A 110 2.83 17.85 -6.63
N GLY A 111 1.88 17.86 -5.70
CA GLY A 111 0.61 18.55 -5.89
C GLY A 111 -0.34 18.35 -4.72
N ARG A 112 -1.16 19.37 -4.45
CA ARG A 112 -2.24 19.25 -3.47
C ARG A 112 -3.33 18.34 -4.01
N ALA A 113 -3.98 17.62 -3.10
CA ALA A 113 -5.16 16.82 -3.42
C ALA A 113 -6.22 17.67 -4.16
N ILE A 114 -6.89 17.06 -5.12
CA ILE A 114 -8.16 17.57 -5.63
C ILE A 114 -9.24 17.00 -4.73
N SER A 115 -9.92 17.86 -3.98
CA SER A 115 -10.98 17.45 -3.05
C SER A 115 -12.31 18.02 -3.52
N VAL A 116 -13.35 17.19 -3.53
CA VAL A 116 -14.72 17.56 -3.92
C VAL A 116 -15.73 16.91 -2.99
N GLY A 117 -16.91 17.50 -2.89
CA GLY A 117 -18.01 17.03 -2.03
C GLY A 117 -17.75 17.21 -0.54
N ASP A 118 -18.32 16.34 0.27
CA ASP A 118 -18.24 16.41 1.73
C ASP A 118 -16.85 16.02 2.24
N GLN A 119 -16.14 16.97 2.79
CA GLN A 119 -14.80 16.78 3.36
C GLN A 119 -14.80 16.67 4.89
N THR A 120 -15.95 16.44 5.50
CA THR A 120 -16.04 16.21 6.95
C THR A 120 -15.12 15.07 7.36
N PRO A 121 -14.20 15.27 8.31
CA PRO A 121 -13.31 14.21 8.78
C PRO A 121 -14.10 13.07 9.43
N LEU A 122 -13.96 11.87 8.91
CA LEU A 122 -14.64 10.68 9.40
C LEU A 122 -13.62 9.66 9.96
N VAL A 123 -14.12 8.73 10.79
CA VAL A 123 -13.31 7.63 11.34
C VAL A 123 -12.80 6.71 10.23
N ALA A 124 -11.57 6.24 10.39
CA ALA A 124 -10.84 5.47 9.38
C ALA A 124 -11.39 4.06 9.19
N TRP A 125 -11.95 3.46 10.23
CA TRP A 125 -12.32 2.05 10.26
C TRP A 125 -11.18 1.18 9.70
N SER A 126 -11.51 0.16 8.91
CA SER A 126 -10.51 -0.76 8.39
C SER A 126 -9.57 -0.17 7.33
N SER A 127 -9.79 1.05 6.83
CA SER A 127 -8.82 1.68 5.92
C SER A 127 -7.47 1.95 6.59
N ILE A 128 -7.43 2.15 7.92
CA ILE A 128 -6.21 2.33 8.71
C ILE A 128 -5.37 1.04 8.85
N LYS A 129 -5.92 -0.12 8.49
CA LYS A 129 -5.17 -1.37 8.50
C LYS A 129 -4.00 -1.39 7.52
N VAL A 130 -4.03 -0.53 6.50
CA VAL A 130 -2.90 -0.38 5.56
C VAL A 130 -1.66 0.17 6.27
N PRO A 131 -1.68 1.37 6.87
CA PRO A 131 -0.51 1.84 7.62
C PRO A 131 -0.18 0.96 8.83
N LEU A 132 -1.15 0.30 9.47
CA LEU A 132 -0.91 -0.68 10.54
C LEU A 132 -0.11 -1.89 10.02
N ALA A 133 -0.48 -2.47 8.90
CA ALA A 133 0.24 -3.59 8.30
C ALA A 133 1.67 -3.19 7.90
N VAL A 134 1.85 -1.97 7.38
CA VAL A 134 3.19 -1.43 7.08
C VAL A 134 4.02 -1.26 8.36
N ALA A 135 3.44 -0.72 9.43
CA ALA A 135 4.14 -0.55 10.71
C ALA A 135 4.58 -1.90 11.29
N SER A 136 3.66 -2.88 11.35
CA SER A 136 3.97 -4.23 11.81
C SER A 136 5.04 -4.90 10.95
N GLN A 137 4.98 -4.74 9.62
CA GLN A 137 5.99 -5.30 8.71
C GLN A 137 7.37 -4.66 8.89
N ARG A 138 7.44 -3.36 9.15
CA ARG A 138 8.72 -2.67 9.42
C ARG A 138 9.36 -3.14 10.71
N ALA A 139 8.55 -3.38 11.75
CA ALA A 139 9.03 -3.83 13.07
C ALA A 139 9.43 -5.32 13.07
N ASN A 140 8.64 -6.18 12.42
CA ASN A 140 8.69 -7.62 12.61
C ASN A 140 8.88 -8.43 11.32
N GLY A 141 8.97 -7.79 10.15
CA GLY A 141 8.93 -8.45 8.85
C GLY A 141 7.51 -8.86 8.44
N GLN A 142 7.41 -9.59 7.34
CA GLN A 142 6.13 -10.12 6.87
C GLN A 142 5.60 -11.19 7.84
N SER A 143 4.29 -11.17 8.10
CA SER A 143 3.65 -12.06 9.05
C SER A 143 2.29 -12.54 8.55
N ALA A 144 1.88 -13.73 8.99
CA ALA A 144 0.63 -14.36 8.56
C ALA A 144 -0.63 -13.51 8.77
N PRO A 145 -0.79 -12.73 9.87
CA PRO A 145 -1.97 -11.89 10.07
C PRO A 145 -2.17 -10.78 9.03
N GLN A 146 -1.14 -10.38 8.27
CA GLN A 146 -1.28 -9.34 7.24
C GLN A 146 -2.28 -9.71 6.15
N VAL A 147 -2.29 -10.99 5.73
CA VAL A 147 -3.19 -11.47 4.67
C VAL A 147 -4.66 -11.29 5.09
N PRO A 148 -5.19 -11.92 6.15
CA PRO A 148 -6.58 -11.75 6.51
C PRO A 148 -6.90 -10.30 6.95
N ALA A 149 -5.98 -9.57 7.58
CA ALA A 149 -6.22 -8.17 7.97
C ALA A 149 -6.47 -7.26 6.77
N ILE A 150 -5.78 -7.46 5.64
CA ILE A 150 -5.92 -6.62 4.45
C ILE A 150 -6.94 -7.23 3.48
N VAL A 151 -6.80 -8.51 3.12
CA VAL A 151 -7.63 -9.16 2.10
C VAL A 151 -9.07 -9.33 2.58
N GLU A 152 -9.27 -9.91 3.76
CA GLU A 152 -10.61 -10.18 4.33
C GLU A 152 -11.13 -9.02 5.19
N SER A 153 -10.28 -8.05 5.49
CA SER A 153 -10.56 -6.99 6.49
C SER A 153 -10.83 -7.54 7.90
N ASP A 154 -10.20 -8.68 8.25
CA ASP A 154 -10.36 -9.34 9.54
C ASP A 154 -9.85 -8.48 10.69
N ASN A 155 -10.68 -8.33 11.75
CA ASN A 155 -10.33 -7.51 12.90
C ASN A 155 -9.39 -8.24 13.86
N SER A 156 -9.56 -9.55 14.04
CA SER A 156 -8.70 -10.33 14.95
C SER A 156 -7.27 -10.37 14.43
N ALA A 157 -7.09 -10.53 13.12
CA ALA A 157 -5.78 -10.45 12.49
C ALA A 157 -5.16 -9.04 12.62
N ALA A 158 -5.96 -8.00 12.46
CA ALA A 158 -5.49 -6.63 12.65
C ALA A 158 -5.10 -6.32 14.10
N GLU A 159 -5.84 -6.86 15.10
CA GLU A 159 -5.46 -6.77 16.51
C GLU A 159 -4.15 -7.52 16.81
N GLN A 160 -3.88 -8.64 16.13
CA GLN A 160 -2.58 -9.32 16.24
C GLN A 160 -1.44 -8.45 15.68
N LEU A 161 -1.66 -7.76 14.53
CA LEU A 161 -0.68 -6.80 14.01
C LEU A 161 -0.45 -5.65 14.99
N TRP A 162 -1.53 -5.12 15.59
CA TRP A 162 -1.44 -4.06 16.59
C TRP A 162 -0.66 -4.50 17.81
N GLY A 163 -1.02 -5.64 18.41
CA GLY A 163 -0.33 -6.21 19.58
C GLY A 163 1.14 -6.56 19.31
N SER A 164 1.52 -6.86 18.07
CA SER A 164 2.92 -7.13 17.70
C SER A 164 3.82 -5.90 17.77
N LEU A 165 3.26 -4.70 17.86
CA LEU A 165 3.98 -3.44 17.97
C LEU A 165 4.29 -3.01 19.41
N GLY A 166 3.86 -3.79 20.42
CA GLY A 166 4.09 -3.52 21.84
C GLY A 166 2.83 -3.01 22.55
N SER A 167 2.98 -1.98 23.39
CA SER A 167 1.84 -1.37 24.06
C SER A 167 0.95 -0.60 23.07
N ASP A 168 -0.30 -0.30 23.45
CA ASP A 168 -1.19 0.54 22.63
C ASP A 168 -0.57 1.90 22.28
N SER A 169 0.26 2.45 23.16
CA SER A 169 0.99 3.69 22.90
C SER A 169 2.08 3.51 21.86
N ASP A 170 2.83 2.40 21.92
CA ASP A 170 3.89 2.10 20.95
C ASP A 170 3.28 1.83 19.56
N ALA A 171 2.19 1.06 19.52
CA ALA A 171 1.47 0.75 18.30
C ALA A 171 0.90 2.02 17.64
N ALA A 172 0.26 2.89 18.44
CA ALA A 172 -0.26 4.17 17.95
C ALA A 172 0.85 5.08 17.39
N ALA A 173 2.00 5.12 18.08
CA ALA A 173 3.17 5.88 17.63
C ALA A 173 3.72 5.32 16.31
N ALA A 174 3.91 4.00 16.22
CA ALA A 174 4.45 3.33 15.03
C ALA A 174 3.54 3.54 13.79
N VAL A 175 2.22 3.39 13.95
CA VAL A 175 1.28 3.63 12.85
C VAL A 175 1.23 5.11 12.47
N THR A 176 1.31 6.01 13.44
CA THR A 176 1.37 7.45 13.19
C THR A 176 2.65 7.83 12.43
N GLU A 177 3.79 7.22 12.75
CA GLU A 177 5.05 7.41 12.02
C GLU A 177 4.92 6.98 10.55
N VAL A 178 4.32 5.83 10.28
CA VAL A 178 4.03 5.39 8.91
C VAL A 178 3.14 6.38 8.15
N LEU A 179 2.15 6.98 8.82
CA LEU A 179 1.36 8.05 8.20
C LEU A 179 2.21 9.27 7.86
N ARG A 180 3.15 9.67 8.73
CA ARG A 180 4.09 10.79 8.48
C ARG A 180 4.98 10.52 7.28
N ASP A 181 5.56 9.34 7.18
CA ASP A 181 6.38 8.91 6.03
C ASP A 181 5.56 8.91 4.73
N GLY A 182 4.29 8.57 4.81
CA GLY A 182 3.34 8.65 3.70
C GLY A 182 2.82 10.07 3.40
N GLY A 183 3.38 11.11 4.03
CA GLY A 183 3.02 12.51 3.75
C GLY A 183 1.77 13.00 4.47
N ASP A 184 1.17 12.21 5.34
CA ASP A 184 0.10 12.67 6.24
C ASP A 184 0.70 13.27 7.52
N THR A 185 0.84 14.59 7.54
CA THR A 185 1.54 15.31 8.60
C THR A 185 0.70 15.62 9.83
N THR A 186 -0.60 15.32 9.82
CA THR A 186 -1.52 15.80 10.86
C THR A 186 -2.32 14.72 11.57
N THR A 187 -2.66 13.62 10.89
CA THR A 187 -3.45 12.55 11.50
C THR A 187 -2.66 11.85 12.62
N THR A 188 -3.30 11.63 13.75
CA THR A 188 -2.74 10.90 14.88
C THR A 188 -3.63 9.71 15.20
N VAL A 189 -3.02 8.55 15.35
CA VAL A 189 -3.72 7.32 15.73
C VAL A 189 -3.93 7.33 17.25
N PRO A 190 -5.14 7.02 17.76
CA PRO A 190 -5.37 6.98 19.20
C PRO A 190 -4.62 5.81 19.84
N SER A 191 -4.19 5.99 21.10
CA SER A 191 -3.53 4.97 21.91
C SER A 191 -4.46 4.34 22.95
N ARG A 192 -5.77 4.58 22.83
CA ARG A 192 -6.80 4.05 23.73
C ARG A 192 -8.13 3.98 22.99
N HIS A 193 -9.04 3.16 23.49
CA HIS A 193 -10.41 3.15 23.01
C HIS A 193 -11.05 4.55 23.20
N LEU A 194 -11.62 5.10 22.13
CA LEU A 194 -12.45 6.30 22.18
C LEU A 194 -13.92 5.92 22.38
N ARG A 195 -14.33 4.75 21.92
CA ARG A 195 -15.65 4.11 22.09
C ARG A 195 -15.42 2.62 22.34
N ASP A 196 -16.15 2.06 23.30
CA ASP A 196 -16.08 0.64 23.63
C ASP A 196 -16.62 -0.23 22.48
N GLY A 197 -16.09 -1.44 22.36
CA GLY A 197 -16.51 -2.43 21.37
C GLY A 197 -15.91 -2.25 19.97
N PHE A 198 -15.03 -1.26 19.77
CA PHE A 198 -14.34 -1.03 18.50
C PHE A 198 -12.82 -1.05 18.69
N THR A 199 -12.09 -1.46 17.64
CA THR A 199 -10.62 -1.45 17.64
C THR A 199 -10.09 -0.04 17.88
N ILE A 200 -8.98 0.11 18.60
CA ILE A 200 -8.36 1.41 18.88
C ILE A 200 -8.02 2.13 17.57
N PHE A 201 -7.27 1.47 16.70
CA PHE A 201 -6.80 2.02 15.42
C PHE A 201 -7.95 2.42 14.48
N GLY A 202 -9.04 1.64 14.45
CA GLY A 202 -10.21 1.89 13.59
C GLY A 202 -10.91 3.21 13.89
N GLN A 203 -10.74 3.74 15.10
CA GLN A 203 -11.36 4.99 15.55
C GLN A 203 -10.54 6.25 15.19
N THR A 204 -9.43 6.10 14.48
CA THR A 204 -8.64 7.21 13.96
C THR A 204 -9.51 8.13 13.10
N THR A 205 -9.61 9.40 13.42
CA THR A 205 -10.21 10.40 12.52
C THR A 205 -9.22 10.69 11.40
N TRP A 206 -9.61 10.35 10.17
CA TRP A 206 -8.69 10.43 9.02
C TRP A 206 -9.29 11.23 7.88
N PRO A 207 -8.90 12.52 7.70
CA PRO A 207 -9.38 13.39 6.62
C PRO A 207 -9.06 12.79 5.24
N LEU A 208 -9.98 12.92 4.29
CA LEU A 208 -9.81 12.37 2.94
C LEU A 208 -8.56 12.89 2.21
N PRO A 209 -8.22 14.19 2.26
CA PRO A 209 -6.99 14.67 1.63
C PRO A 209 -5.73 14.03 2.19
N ASN A 210 -5.70 13.77 3.50
CA ASN A 210 -4.59 13.12 4.18
C ASN A 210 -4.49 11.63 3.79
N ALA A 211 -5.63 10.94 3.78
CA ALA A 211 -5.71 9.56 3.36
C ALA A 211 -5.28 9.38 1.88
N ALA A 212 -5.68 10.30 1.00
CA ALA A 212 -5.26 10.30 -0.40
C ALA A 212 -3.77 10.60 -0.56
N ALA A 213 -3.21 11.54 0.23
CA ALA A 213 -1.78 11.84 0.24
C ALA A 213 -0.97 10.62 0.67
N PHE A 214 -1.32 9.98 1.79
CA PHE A 214 -0.72 8.74 2.25
C PHE A 214 -0.75 7.66 1.17
N THR A 215 -1.93 7.43 0.58
CA THR A 215 -2.11 6.41 -0.46
C THR A 215 -1.27 6.70 -1.70
N ALA A 216 -1.05 7.97 -2.05
CA ALA A 216 -0.19 8.37 -3.18
C ALA A 216 1.30 8.14 -2.92
N HIS A 217 1.74 8.19 -1.66
CA HIS A 217 3.12 7.91 -1.30
C HIS A 217 3.39 6.41 -1.14
N LEU A 218 2.39 5.62 -0.82
CA LEU A 218 2.52 4.20 -0.51
C LEU A 218 3.35 3.40 -1.54
N PRO A 219 3.21 3.57 -2.87
CA PRO A 219 4.07 2.88 -3.85
C PRO A 219 5.55 3.29 -3.83
N CYS A 220 5.88 4.42 -3.18
CA CYS A 220 7.22 4.98 -3.11
C CYS A 220 7.88 4.80 -1.74
N MET A 221 7.15 4.27 -0.77
CA MET A 221 7.65 3.97 0.57
C MET A 221 8.35 2.62 0.58
N ALA A 222 9.49 2.52 1.26
CA ALA A 222 10.21 1.27 1.40
C ALA A 222 9.39 0.23 2.19
N GLY A 223 9.41 -1.02 1.72
CA GLY A 223 8.80 -2.16 2.40
C GLY A 223 7.27 -2.20 2.31
N THR A 224 6.65 -1.55 1.33
CA THR A 224 5.19 -1.55 1.16
C THR A 224 4.69 -2.50 0.08
N GLU A 225 5.57 -3.13 -0.69
CA GLU A 225 5.26 -3.96 -1.85
C GLU A 225 4.32 -5.12 -1.49
N HIS A 226 4.56 -5.76 -0.35
CA HIS A 226 3.71 -6.86 0.12
C HIS A 226 2.30 -6.37 0.44
N VAL A 227 2.17 -5.30 1.22
CA VAL A 227 0.86 -4.72 1.58
C VAL A 227 0.10 -4.25 0.33
N LEU A 228 0.79 -3.62 -0.62
CA LEU A 228 0.21 -3.26 -1.93
C LEU A 228 -0.25 -4.48 -2.72
N SER A 229 0.50 -5.58 -2.66
CA SER A 229 0.08 -6.85 -3.28
C SER A 229 -1.21 -7.38 -2.65
N LEU A 230 -1.36 -7.31 -1.34
CA LEU A 230 -2.58 -7.72 -0.64
C LEU A 230 -3.77 -6.81 -0.97
N MET A 231 -3.56 -5.50 -1.09
CA MET A 231 -4.59 -4.54 -1.49
C MET A 231 -5.16 -4.80 -2.90
N ARG A 232 -4.43 -5.51 -3.77
CA ARG A 232 -4.91 -5.95 -5.10
C ARG A 232 -5.73 -7.23 -5.06
N GLN A 233 -5.82 -7.88 -3.92
CA GLN A 233 -6.41 -9.21 -3.75
C GLN A 233 -7.59 -9.18 -2.76
N VAL A 234 -8.16 -8.01 -2.52
CA VAL A 234 -9.24 -7.87 -1.53
C VAL A 234 -10.43 -8.78 -1.85
N ALA A 235 -11.00 -9.34 -0.79
CA ALA A 235 -12.18 -10.20 -0.87
C ALA A 235 -13.45 -9.42 -1.27
N GLY A 236 -14.51 -10.15 -1.61
CA GLY A 236 -15.76 -9.60 -2.14
C GLY A 236 -16.39 -8.48 -1.29
N ASN A 237 -16.20 -8.54 0.04
CA ASN A 237 -16.66 -7.50 0.97
C ASN A 237 -16.02 -6.12 0.77
N GLN A 238 -15.00 -5.99 -0.08
CA GLN A 238 -14.30 -4.75 -0.40
C GLN A 238 -14.30 -4.42 -1.90
N GLN A 239 -14.92 -5.26 -2.74
CA GLN A 239 -14.95 -5.10 -4.21
C GLN A 239 -16.05 -4.12 -4.65
N TRP A 240 -15.93 -2.88 -4.21
CA TRP A 240 -16.81 -1.75 -4.54
C TRP A 240 -15.99 -0.47 -4.71
N GLY A 241 -16.62 0.62 -5.15
CA GLY A 241 -15.96 1.89 -5.33
C GLY A 241 -14.85 1.84 -6.39
N VAL A 242 -13.61 2.13 -6.01
CA VAL A 242 -12.45 2.08 -6.93
C VAL A 242 -12.26 0.68 -7.51
N GLU A 243 -12.51 -0.39 -6.73
CA GLU A 243 -12.37 -1.77 -7.20
C GLU A 243 -13.44 -2.16 -8.24
N ALA A 244 -14.62 -1.55 -8.18
CA ALA A 244 -15.69 -1.78 -9.14
C ALA A 244 -15.49 -1.07 -10.49
N MET A 245 -14.46 -0.25 -10.67
CA MET A 245 -14.18 0.45 -11.92
C MET A 245 -13.84 -0.53 -13.06
N THR A 246 -14.42 -0.31 -14.24
CA THR A 246 -14.25 -1.22 -15.40
C THR A 246 -13.10 -0.84 -16.33
N SER A 247 -12.52 0.36 -16.19
CA SER A 247 -11.55 0.91 -17.14
C SER A 247 -10.08 0.96 -16.69
N PRO A 248 -9.71 0.81 -15.41
CA PRO A 248 -8.31 0.79 -15.02
C PRO A 248 -7.63 -0.52 -15.46
N ARG A 249 -6.31 -0.46 -15.64
CA ARG A 249 -5.50 -1.68 -15.84
C ARG A 249 -5.56 -2.59 -14.61
N SER A 250 -5.49 -2.00 -13.43
CA SER A 250 -5.68 -2.67 -12.15
C SER A 250 -5.94 -1.65 -11.05
N THR A 251 -6.39 -2.13 -9.92
CA THR A 251 -6.65 -1.38 -8.71
C THR A 251 -5.93 -2.01 -7.51
N ALA A 252 -5.81 -1.26 -6.42
CA ALA A 252 -5.37 -1.77 -5.13
C ALA A 252 -6.13 -0.98 -4.06
N VAL A 253 -7.00 -1.62 -3.29
CA VAL A 253 -7.91 -0.91 -2.40
C VAL A 253 -7.89 -1.42 -0.97
N LYS A 254 -8.39 -0.61 -0.03
CA LYS A 254 -8.77 -1.01 1.32
C LYS A 254 -10.03 -0.28 1.75
N GLY A 255 -11.07 -1.07 1.99
CA GLY A 255 -12.34 -0.58 2.54
C GLY A 255 -12.29 -0.38 4.06
N GLY A 256 -13.23 0.42 4.55
CA GLY A 256 -13.52 0.59 5.97
C GLY A 256 -14.97 1.00 6.15
N TRP A 257 -15.68 0.40 7.11
CA TRP A 257 -17.08 0.68 7.38
C TRP A 257 -17.46 0.44 8.84
N GLY A 258 -18.48 1.14 9.30
CA GLY A 258 -19.00 1.03 10.65
C GLY A 258 -19.78 2.28 11.07
N PRO A 259 -20.40 2.25 12.27
CA PRO A 259 -21.16 3.39 12.77
C PRO A 259 -20.30 4.63 12.94
N GLY A 260 -20.80 5.78 12.49
CA GLY A 260 -20.13 7.07 12.65
C GLY A 260 -19.88 7.41 14.12
N ALA A 261 -19.02 8.39 14.37
CA ALA A 261 -18.73 8.82 15.74
C ALA A 261 -19.92 9.53 16.41
N THR A 262 -20.68 10.27 15.64
CA THR A 262 -21.84 11.04 16.12
C THR A 262 -23.16 10.51 15.56
N SER A 263 -23.22 10.18 14.26
CA SER A 263 -24.40 9.71 13.58
C SER A 263 -24.07 8.99 12.28
N GLY A 264 -25.02 8.27 11.72
CA GLY A 264 -24.91 7.60 10.44
C GLY A 264 -24.00 6.37 10.46
N TYR A 265 -23.88 5.75 9.30
CA TYR A 265 -22.99 4.63 9.03
C TYR A 265 -21.95 5.08 8.01
N VAL A 266 -20.69 5.06 8.41
CA VAL A 266 -19.58 5.48 7.56
C VAL A 266 -19.18 4.33 6.65
N VAL A 267 -19.03 4.61 5.35
CA VAL A 267 -18.42 3.72 4.36
C VAL A 267 -17.33 4.52 3.67
N ARG A 268 -16.12 3.98 3.62
CA ARG A 268 -14.98 4.66 3.02
C ARG A 268 -14.01 3.68 2.37
N GLN A 269 -13.25 4.17 1.42
CA GLN A 269 -12.20 3.40 0.75
C GLN A 269 -11.00 4.29 0.45
N ILE A 270 -9.81 3.75 0.62
CA ILE A 270 -8.58 4.26 0.01
C ILE A 270 -8.17 3.31 -1.11
N GLY A 271 -7.60 3.84 -2.18
CA GLY A 271 -7.19 2.99 -3.29
C GLY A 271 -6.25 3.66 -4.28
N LEU A 272 -5.59 2.83 -5.05
CA LEU A 272 -4.78 3.20 -6.20
C LEU A 272 -5.49 2.73 -7.48
N ILE A 273 -5.58 3.61 -8.44
CA ILE A 273 -5.99 3.33 -9.82
C ILE A 273 -4.70 3.28 -10.64
N ILE A 274 -4.40 2.13 -11.23
CA ILE A 274 -3.29 1.95 -12.15
C ILE A 274 -3.83 2.07 -13.57
N HIS A 275 -3.41 3.10 -14.29
CA HIS A 275 -3.86 3.38 -15.65
C HIS A 275 -3.13 2.52 -16.69
N ALA A 276 -3.67 2.43 -17.90
CA ALA A 276 -3.10 1.64 -19.00
C ALA A 276 -1.67 2.09 -19.37
N ASP A 277 -1.35 3.37 -19.21
CA ASP A 277 -0.02 3.95 -19.47
C ASP A 277 0.96 3.75 -18.28
N GLY A 278 0.54 3.03 -17.23
CA GLY A 278 1.34 2.78 -16.04
C GLY A 278 1.37 3.92 -15.04
N SER A 279 0.76 5.06 -15.32
CA SER A 279 0.58 6.11 -14.31
C SER A 279 -0.40 5.65 -13.23
N MET A 280 -0.30 6.25 -12.03
CA MET A 280 -1.16 5.89 -10.90
C MET A 280 -1.83 7.12 -10.32
N THR A 281 -3.05 6.91 -9.84
CA THR A 281 -3.83 7.92 -9.11
C THR A 281 -4.29 7.33 -7.78
N ALA A 282 -3.98 8.00 -6.70
CA ALA A 282 -4.51 7.68 -5.37
C ALA A 282 -5.87 8.34 -5.18
N VAL A 283 -6.78 7.60 -4.56
CA VAL A 283 -8.14 8.05 -4.23
C VAL A 283 -8.41 7.75 -2.77
N ALA A 284 -9.02 8.70 -2.07
CA ALA A 284 -9.71 8.46 -0.82
C ALA A 284 -11.14 8.97 -0.97
N MET A 285 -12.11 8.15 -0.63
CA MET A 285 -13.52 8.51 -0.69
C MET A 285 -14.28 8.02 0.53
N ALA A 286 -15.31 8.75 0.91
CA ALA A 286 -16.16 8.40 2.03
C ALA A 286 -17.57 8.96 1.88
N THR A 287 -18.49 8.31 2.56
CA THR A 287 -19.86 8.75 2.76
C THR A 287 -20.32 8.42 4.17
N SER A 288 -21.35 9.10 4.64
CA SER A 288 -22.08 8.77 5.86
C SER A 288 -23.55 8.71 5.53
N GLY A 289 -24.16 7.56 5.74
CA GLY A 289 -25.55 7.30 5.36
C GLY A 289 -26.24 6.36 6.34
N PRO A 290 -27.39 5.78 5.97
CA PRO A 290 -28.18 4.93 6.87
C PRO A 290 -27.59 3.52 7.06
N SER A 291 -26.84 2.98 6.09
CA SER A 291 -26.36 1.59 6.13
C SER A 291 -25.09 1.39 5.29
N LEU A 292 -24.49 0.19 5.43
CA LEU A 292 -23.37 -0.25 4.58
C LEU A 292 -23.81 -0.26 3.09
N ASP A 293 -24.95 -0.86 2.77
CA ASP A 293 -25.40 -1.03 1.38
C ASP A 293 -25.68 0.32 0.70
N SER A 294 -26.29 1.26 1.43
CA SER A 294 -26.50 2.62 0.90
C SER A 294 -25.17 3.34 0.67
N GLY A 295 -24.21 3.14 1.57
CA GLY A 295 -22.88 3.71 1.44
C GLY A 295 -22.12 3.13 0.25
N ILE A 296 -22.14 1.82 0.06
CA ILE A 296 -21.54 1.15 -1.11
C ILE A 296 -22.19 1.67 -2.40
N SER A 297 -23.54 1.74 -2.44
CA SER A 297 -24.25 2.25 -3.61
C SER A 297 -23.87 3.70 -3.96
N ALA A 298 -23.64 4.53 -2.94
CA ALA A 298 -23.23 5.93 -3.15
C ALA A 298 -21.79 6.09 -3.63
N LEU A 299 -20.92 5.10 -3.34
CA LEU A 299 -19.49 5.12 -3.72
C LEU A 299 -19.21 4.36 -5.04
N ASN A 300 -20.15 3.62 -5.58
CA ASN A 300 -20.10 2.99 -6.91
C ASN A 300 -20.57 3.96 -8.01
#